data_d6efaf414ed3ff3fb996831bcf24d86e
#
_entry.id   d6efaf414ed3ff3fb996831bcf24d86e
#
_cell.length_a   1.000
_cell.length_b   1.000
_cell.length_c   1.000
_cell.angle_alpha   90.00
_cell.angle_beta   90.00
_cell.angle_gamma   90.00
#
_symmetry.space_group_name_H-M   'P 1'
#
loop_
_entity.id
_entity.type
_entity.pdbx_description
1 polymer ?
#
loop_
_entity_poly.entity_id
_entity_poly.type
_entity_poly.pdbx_seq_one_letter_code
_entity_poly.pdbx_strand_id
1 'polypeptide(L)'
;MKQNFGRLPDGRQADLYWIGDEYTQAAFTNLGAAIVRWLVPDAADRKDDIVLGYDSAQEYFQNPGMMGAIVGRNANRIKDAQYSLNGTTYSLTPTSGPHNIHSGPNRYNLRLWDVTHYSKSSIRFRLFSPDGDQGFPGHARIAVTYTLTGKAL
;
A
#
# COMPACT_ATOMS: atom_id res chain seq x y z
N MET A 1 13.43 12.95 1.91
CA MET A 1 13.19 13.42 3.29
C MET A 1 12.17 12.49 3.94
N LYS A 2 12.40 12.07 5.20
CA LYS A 2 11.45 11.29 6.03
C LYS A 2 10.78 12.21 7.03
N GLN A 3 9.48 12.08 7.24
CA GLN A 3 8.72 12.86 8.23
C GLN A 3 7.63 12.01 8.88
N ASN A 4 7.17 12.43 10.06
CA ASN A 4 6.03 11.79 10.74
C ASN A 4 4.77 12.06 9.91
N PHE A 5 4.01 11.01 9.60
CA PHE A 5 2.75 11.11 8.86
C PHE A 5 1.52 11.01 9.77
N GLY A 6 1.71 10.54 11.00
CA GLY A 6 0.66 10.41 12.00
C GLY A 6 0.70 9.08 12.73
N ARG A 7 -0.28 8.87 13.61
CA ARG A 7 -0.42 7.64 14.39
C ARG A 7 -1.68 6.88 13.99
N LEU A 8 -1.56 5.56 13.98
CA LEU A 8 -2.68 4.65 13.82
C LEU A 8 -3.48 4.54 15.12
N PRO A 9 -4.72 4.01 15.09
CA PRO A 9 -5.55 3.84 16.29
C PRO A 9 -4.89 3.00 17.40
N ASP A 10 -3.99 2.10 17.05
CA ASP A 10 -3.21 1.28 17.99
C ASP A 10 -1.93 1.96 18.53
N GLY A 11 -1.72 3.24 18.20
CA GLY A 11 -0.60 4.05 18.63
C GLY A 11 0.67 3.92 17.79
N ARG A 12 0.77 2.94 16.87
CA ARG A 12 1.91 2.81 15.97
C ARG A 12 2.03 4.00 15.05
N GLN A 13 3.25 4.43 14.79
CA GLN A 13 3.53 5.57 13.93
C GLN A 13 3.65 5.15 12.46
N ALA A 14 2.97 5.88 11.58
CA ALA A 14 3.22 5.86 10.15
C ALA A 14 4.15 7.03 9.77
N ASP A 15 5.02 6.78 8.82
CA ASP A 15 5.96 7.76 8.28
C ASP A 15 5.68 8.05 6.82
N LEU A 16 6.05 9.25 6.37
CA LEU A 16 6.01 9.67 4.98
C LEU A 16 7.44 9.86 4.46
N TYR A 17 7.70 9.35 3.27
CA TYR A 17 9.01 9.33 2.63
C TYR A 17 8.94 10.01 1.28
N TRP A 18 9.75 11.04 1.09
CA TRP A 18 9.86 11.77 -0.17
C TRP A 18 11.08 11.30 -0.95
N ILE A 19 10.89 10.97 -2.22
CA ILE A 19 11.95 10.75 -3.20
C ILE A 19 11.83 11.78 -4.33
N GLY A 20 12.92 12.00 -5.06
CA GLY A 20 12.95 12.90 -6.21
C GLY A 20 13.89 14.08 -6.04
N ASP A 21 13.77 15.04 -6.92
CA ASP A 21 14.60 16.24 -7.05
C ASP A 21 13.75 17.51 -7.15
N GLU A 22 14.35 18.59 -7.67
CA GLU A 22 13.65 19.86 -7.86
C GLU A 22 12.59 19.82 -8.98
N TYR A 23 12.66 18.86 -9.89
CA TYR A 23 11.71 18.75 -11.01
C TYR A 23 10.52 17.87 -10.68
N THR A 24 10.77 16.68 -10.15
CA THR A 24 9.74 15.69 -9.88
C THR A 24 9.92 15.08 -8.49
N GLN A 25 8.86 15.00 -7.71
CA GLN A 25 8.88 14.45 -6.36
C GLN A 25 7.71 13.50 -6.14
N ALA A 26 7.95 12.43 -5.43
CA ALA A 26 6.88 11.54 -4.99
C ALA A 26 7.02 11.24 -3.50
N ALA A 27 5.86 11.12 -2.83
CA ALA A 27 5.78 10.78 -1.42
C ALA A 27 5.06 9.45 -1.23
N PHE A 28 5.58 8.64 -0.31
CA PHE A 28 5.05 7.32 0.03
C PHE A 28 4.93 7.18 1.53
N THR A 29 3.89 6.50 1.98
CA THR A 29 3.80 6.10 3.38
C THR A 29 4.10 4.62 3.56
N ASN A 30 4.69 4.26 4.71
CA ASN A 30 4.83 2.85 5.08
C ASN A 30 3.50 2.20 5.50
N LEU A 31 2.42 2.95 5.63
CA LEU A 31 1.08 2.40 5.78
C LEU A 31 0.55 1.97 4.41
N GLY A 32 0.42 0.66 4.20
CA GLY A 32 -0.03 0.09 2.94
C GLY A 32 0.98 0.20 1.79
N ALA A 33 2.21 0.64 2.05
CA ALA A 33 3.21 1.00 1.02
C ALA A 33 2.61 1.95 -0.03
N ALA A 34 1.74 2.88 0.40
CA ALA A 34 0.93 3.69 -0.50
C ALA A 34 1.71 4.86 -1.06
N ILE A 35 1.46 5.16 -2.36
CA ILE A 35 1.80 6.46 -2.92
C ILE A 35 0.80 7.50 -2.38
N VAL A 36 1.34 8.60 -1.86
CA VAL A 36 0.55 9.68 -1.24
C VAL A 36 0.49 10.90 -2.14
N ARG A 37 1.61 11.23 -2.79
CA ARG A 37 1.73 12.37 -3.70
C ARG A 37 2.68 12.05 -4.83
N TRP A 38 2.41 12.65 -5.99
CA TRP A 38 3.37 12.70 -7.08
C TRP A 38 3.28 14.06 -7.74
N LEU A 39 4.26 14.89 -7.44
CA LEU A 39 4.37 16.25 -7.94
C LEU A 39 5.12 16.26 -9.26
N VAL A 40 4.45 16.65 -10.34
CA VAL A 40 5.02 16.75 -11.68
C VAL A 40 4.81 18.16 -12.25
N PRO A 41 5.75 18.67 -13.07
CA PRO A 41 5.58 19.96 -13.71
C PRO A 41 4.53 19.88 -14.83
N ASP A 42 3.68 20.88 -14.91
CA ASP A 42 2.80 21.14 -16.04
C ASP A 42 3.55 21.80 -17.22
N ALA A 43 2.83 22.20 -18.26
CA ALA A 43 3.41 22.87 -19.43
C ALA A 43 3.99 24.28 -19.13
N ALA A 44 3.66 24.84 -17.95
CA ALA A 44 4.17 26.13 -17.48
C ALA A 44 5.18 25.94 -16.32
N ASP A 45 5.74 24.75 -16.14
CA ASP A 45 6.68 24.36 -15.09
C ASP A 45 6.12 24.50 -13.66
N ARG A 46 4.80 24.58 -13.49
CA ARG A 46 4.16 24.57 -12.16
C ARG A 46 3.96 23.13 -11.73
N LYS A 47 4.30 22.81 -10.48
CA LYS A 47 4.16 21.46 -9.94
C LYS A 47 2.76 21.25 -9.41
N ASP A 48 2.09 20.25 -9.95
CA ASP A 48 0.79 19.77 -9.48
C ASP A 48 0.89 18.34 -8.98
N ASP A 49 0.10 18.03 -7.94
CA ASP A 49 -0.07 16.66 -7.43
C ASP A 49 -1.08 15.93 -8.31
N ILE A 50 -0.64 14.86 -8.95
CA ILE A 50 -1.47 14.06 -9.85
C ILE A 50 -2.03 12.78 -9.20
N VAL A 51 -1.83 12.61 -7.89
CA VAL A 51 -2.31 11.45 -7.14
C VAL A 51 -3.47 11.84 -6.25
N LEU A 52 -4.58 11.10 -6.35
CA LEU A 52 -5.66 11.20 -5.38
C LEU A 52 -5.26 10.51 -4.08
N GLY A 53 -5.38 11.21 -2.97
CA GLY A 53 -4.96 10.70 -1.66
C GLY A 53 -5.53 11.52 -0.51
N TYR A 54 -4.95 11.31 0.67
CA TYR A 54 -5.30 11.97 1.92
C TYR A 54 -4.07 12.63 2.54
N ASP A 55 -4.29 13.49 3.54
CA ASP A 55 -3.24 14.29 4.17
C ASP A 55 -2.70 13.66 5.45
N SER A 56 -3.31 12.60 5.97
CA SER A 56 -2.93 11.99 7.24
C SER A 56 -2.95 10.45 7.22
N ALA A 57 -2.14 9.85 8.09
CA ALA A 57 -2.13 8.39 8.29
C ALA A 57 -3.49 7.86 8.76
N GLN A 58 -4.24 8.64 9.54
CA GLN A 58 -5.55 8.24 10.03
C GLN A 58 -6.55 8.10 8.88
N GLU A 59 -6.57 9.04 7.93
CA GLU A 59 -7.43 8.97 6.75
C GLU A 59 -7.03 7.80 5.85
N TYR A 60 -5.72 7.54 5.66
CA TYR A 60 -5.23 6.35 4.95
C TYR A 60 -5.61 5.05 5.65
N PHE A 61 -5.66 5.00 6.97
CA PHE A 61 -6.12 3.83 7.72
C PHE A 61 -7.62 3.59 7.52
N GLN A 62 -8.42 4.64 7.39
CA GLN A 62 -9.85 4.57 7.09
C GLN A 62 -10.13 4.41 5.60
N ASN A 63 -9.16 4.65 4.74
CA ASN A 63 -9.19 4.70 3.26
C ASN A 63 -10.16 3.68 2.62
N PRO A 64 -11.44 4.02 2.42
CA PRO A 64 -12.42 3.09 1.84
C PRO A 64 -12.14 2.78 0.37
N GLY A 65 -11.49 3.72 -0.34
CA GLY A 65 -11.13 3.60 -1.74
C GLY A 65 -9.77 2.92 -1.98
N MET A 66 -9.00 2.64 -0.93
CA MET A 66 -7.63 2.08 -1.02
C MET A 66 -6.70 2.87 -1.94
N MET A 67 -6.87 4.20 -1.94
CA MET A 67 -6.10 5.10 -2.80
C MET A 67 -4.62 4.91 -2.60
N GLY A 68 -3.90 4.74 -3.71
CA GLY A 68 -2.45 4.62 -3.75
C GLY A 68 -1.83 3.38 -3.11
N ALA A 69 -2.62 2.53 -2.44
CA ALA A 69 -2.12 1.44 -1.61
C ALA A 69 -1.88 0.14 -2.39
N ILE A 70 -0.97 -0.69 -1.85
CA ILE A 70 -0.76 -2.06 -2.34
C ILE A 70 -1.88 -2.96 -1.83
N VAL A 71 -2.50 -3.67 -2.76
CA VAL A 71 -3.58 -4.63 -2.49
C VAL A 71 -3.04 -6.06 -2.61
N GLY A 72 -3.39 -6.93 -1.69
CA GLY A 72 -2.97 -8.34 -1.65
C GLY A 72 -3.50 -9.08 -0.41
N ARG A 73 -3.33 -10.44 -0.40
CA ARG A 73 -2.67 -11.29 -1.43
C ARG A 73 -3.39 -11.27 -2.77
N ASN A 74 -4.73 -11.30 -2.75
CA ASN A 74 -5.60 -11.28 -3.92
C ASN A 74 -6.26 -9.90 -4.03
N ALA A 75 -6.28 -9.34 -5.22
CA ALA A 75 -7.05 -8.14 -5.53
C ALA A 75 -8.46 -8.53 -5.98
N ASN A 76 -9.43 -7.62 -5.77
CA ASN A 76 -10.82 -7.80 -6.12
C ASN A 76 -11.47 -8.99 -5.36
N ARG A 77 -12.55 -9.59 -5.91
CA ARG A 77 -13.41 -10.53 -5.20
C ARG A 77 -13.07 -11.98 -5.47
N ILE A 78 -13.15 -12.79 -4.40
CA ILE A 78 -13.24 -14.24 -4.48
C ILE A 78 -14.69 -14.62 -4.15
N LYS A 79 -15.36 -15.25 -5.12
CA LYS A 79 -16.77 -15.66 -5.02
C LYS A 79 -16.98 -16.57 -3.82
N ASP A 80 -18.05 -16.33 -3.08
CA ASP A 80 -18.49 -17.11 -1.90
C ASP A 80 -17.39 -17.29 -0.85
N ALA A 81 -16.38 -16.38 -0.86
CA ALA A 81 -15.22 -16.40 0.02
C ALA A 81 -14.51 -17.77 0.08
N GLN A 82 -14.51 -18.52 -1.04
CA GLN A 82 -13.88 -19.83 -1.13
C GLN A 82 -13.17 -20.02 -2.46
N TYR A 83 -12.08 -20.79 -2.45
CA TYR A 83 -11.40 -21.26 -3.65
C TYR A 83 -10.74 -22.61 -3.41
N SER A 84 -10.50 -23.36 -4.48
CA SER A 84 -9.78 -24.64 -4.40
C SER A 84 -8.42 -24.52 -5.06
N LEU A 85 -7.41 -25.06 -4.40
CA LEU A 85 -6.04 -25.11 -4.90
C LEU A 85 -5.46 -26.50 -4.60
N ASN A 86 -4.97 -27.19 -5.62
CA ASN A 86 -4.38 -28.53 -5.49
C ASN A 86 -5.29 -29.54 -4.75
N GLY A 87 -6.59 -29.51 -5.02
CA GLY A 87 -7.57 -30.40 -4.42
C GLY A 87 -8.02 -30.02 -2.98
N THR A 88 -7.44 -28.97 -2.39
CA THR A 88 -7.84 -28.46 -1.08
C THR A 88 -8.70 -27.22 -1.23
N THR A 89 -9.84 -27.16 -0.51
CA THR A 89 -10.70 -25.98 -0.46
C THR A 89 -10.31 -25.10 0.71
N TYR A 90 -10.10 -23.82 0.42
CA TYR A 90 -9.77 -22.79 1.41
C TYR A 90 -10.94 -21.85 1.58
N SER A 91 -11.32 -21.61 2.83
CA SER A 91 -12.35 -20.65 3.21
C SER A 91 -11.73 -19.36 3.72
N LEU A 92 -12.23 -18.24 3.21
CA LEU A 92 -11.79 -16.89 3.55
C LEU A 92 -12.88 -16.17 4.35
N THR A 93 -12.54 -15.08 5.01
CA THR A 93 -13.54 -14.23 5.67
C THR A 93 -14.35 -13.45 4.64
N PRO A 94 -15.69 -13.56 4.61
CA PRO A 94 -16.54 -12.70 3.77
C PRO A 94 -16.42 -11.24 4.22
N THR A 95 -16.20 -10.33 3.26
CA THR A 95 -16.01 -8.88 3.52
C THR A 95 -16.75 -8.00 2.50
N SER A 96 -17.46 -8.62 1.56
CA SER A 96 -18.29 -7.95 0.55
C SER A 96 -19.52 -8.81 0.24
N GLY A 97 -20.56 -8.72 1.09
CA GLY A 97 -21.66 -9.68 1.08
C GLY A 97 -21.12 -11.09 1.37
N PRO A 98 -21.49 -12.13 0.59
CA PRO A 98 -20.96 -13.48 0.77
C PRO A 98 -19.52 -13.65 0.24
N HIS A 99 -18.96 -12.64 -0.44
CA HIS A 99 -17.69 -12.72 -1.12
C HIS A 99 -16.55 -12.18 -0.24
N ASN A 100 -15.33 -12.68 -0.44
CA ASN A 100 -14.11 -12.03 0.05
C ASN A 100 -13.68 -10.94 -0.93
N ILE A 101 -13.28 -9.77 -0.42
CA ILE A 101 -12.67 -8.71 -1.23
C ILE A 101 -11.32 -8.30 -0.65
N HIS A 102 -10.33 -8.18 -1.54
CA HIS A 102 -8.98 -7.69 -1.22
C HIS A 102 -8.33 -8.46 -0.06
N SER A 103 -8.55 -9.77 -0.01
CA SER A 103 -7.98 -10.74 0.94
C SER A 103 -8.54 -10.66 2.37
N GLY A 104 -9.53 -9.83 2.68
CA GLY A 104 -10.22 -9.88 3.97
C GLY A 104 -10.04 -8.63 4.85
N PRO A 105 -10.30 -8.72 6.16
CA PRO A 105 -10.39 -7.53 7.03
C PRO A 105 -9.03 -6.90 7.33
N ASN A 106 -7.95 -7.70 7.47
CA ASN A 106 -6.60 -7.21 7.74
C ASN A 106 -5.78 -7.10 6.46
N ARG A 107 -6.27 -6.28 5.54
CA ARG A 107 -5.70 -6.08 4.20
C ARG A 107 -4.31 -5.44 4.25
N TYR A 108 -3.55 -5.58 3.17
CA TYR A 108 -2.19 -5.05 3.07
C TYR A 108 -2.10 -3.53 3.17
N ASN A 109 -3.14 -2.81 2.72
CA ASN A 109 -3.24 -1.35 2.85
C ASN A 109 -3.42 -0.85 4.29
N LEU A 110 -3.82 -1.72 5.24
CA LEU A 110 -4.00 -1.39 6.65
C LEU A 110 -2.77 -1.75 7.51
N ARG A 111 -1.73 -2.32 6.89
CA ARG A 111 -0.53 -2.77 7.59
C ARG A 111 0.61 -1.78 7.42
N LEU A 112 1.43 -1.66 8.45
CA LEU A 112 2.72 -1.00 8.33
C LEU A 112 3.71 -1.95 7.65
N TRP A 113 4.38 -1.45 6.63
CA TRP A 113 5.43 -2.14 5.88
C TRP A 113 6.79 -1.69 6.36
N ASP A 114 7.75 -2.61 6.39
CA ASP A 114 9.15 -2.28 6.68
C ASP A 114 9.77 -1.55 5.49
N VAL A 115 10.46 -0.45 5.76
CA VAL A 115 11.29 0.23 4.76
C VAL A 115 12.67 -0.40 4.76
N THR A 116 13.02 -1.14 3.71
CA THR A 116 14.28 -1.89 3.61
C THR A 116 15.32 -1.21 2.73
N HIS A 117 14.91 -0.21 1.97
CA HIS A 117 15.80 0.69 1.22
C HIS A 117 15.13 2.06 1.11
N TYR A 118 15.93 3.10 1.22
CA TYR A 118 15.49 4.47 1.01
C TYR A 118 16.65 5.34 0.54
N SER A 119 16.47 5.97 -0.61
CA SER A 119 17.43 6.88 -1.22
C SER A 119 16.72 8.12 -1.79
N LYS A 120 17.48 9.00 -2.44
CA LYS A 120 16.89 10.18 -3.11
C LYS A 120 15.96 9.80 -4.26
N SER A 121 16.19 8.67 -4.93
CA SER A 121 15.44 8.27 -6.13
C SER A 121 14.64 6.97 -5.98
N SER A 122 14.73 6.28 -4.85
CA SER A 122 14.09 4.97 -4.70
C SER A 122 13.72 4.67 -3.26
N ILE A 123 12.59 3.99 -3.08
CA ILE A 123 12.16 3.43 -1.79
C ILE A 123 11.65 2.02 -1.98
N ARG A 124 12.03 1.11 -1.06
CA ARG A 124 11.58 -0.28 -1.05
C ARG A 124 10.90 -0.62 0.25
N PHE A 125 9.66 -1.07 0.13
CA PHE A 125 8.84 -1.60 1.21
C PHE A 125 8.85 -3.12 1.21
N ARG A 126 8.73 -3.74 2.38
CA ARG A 126 8.57 -5.18 2.55
C ARG A 126 7.47 -5.48 3.56
N LEU A 127 6.69 -6.51 3.26
CA LEU A 127 5.69 -7.09 4.16
C LEU A 127 5.89 -8.59 4.25
N PHE A 128 5.78 -9.13 5.45
CA PHE A 128 5.67 -10.58 5.70
C PHE A 128 4.21 -10.94 5.97
N SER A 129 3.72 -11.93 5.24
CA SER A 129 2.38 -12.51 5.38
C SER A 129 2.56 -13.98 5.75
N PRO A 130 2.28 -14.40 7.00
CA PRO A 130 2.50 -15.76 7.46
C PRO A 130 1.59 -16.77 6.79
N ASP A 131 1.88 -18.06 6.97
CA ASP A 131 0.97 -19.12 6.58
C ASP A 131 -0.38 -18.96 7.29
N GLY A 132 -1.48 -19.19 6.56
CA GLY A 132 -2.84 -18.99 7.06
C GLY A 132 -3.29 -17.53 7.19
N ASP A 133 -2.45 -16.55 6.82
CA ASP A 133 -2.81 -15.14 6.88
C ASP A 133 -4.09 -14.87 6.08
N GLN A 134 -5.15 -14.47 6.79
CA GLN A 134 -6.51 -14.24 6.26
C GLN A 134 -7.14 -15.45 5.54
N GLY A 135 -6.69 -16.68 5.86
CA GLY A 135 -7.14 -17.92 5.26
C GLY A 135 -6.34 -18.39 4.05
N PHE A 136 -5.33 -17.64 3.64
CA PHE A 136 -4.46 -18.04 2.53
C PHE A 136 -3.31 -18.94 3.00
N PRO A 137 -3.08 -20.10 2.34
CA PRO A 137 -2.01 -21.01 2.71
C PRO A 137 -0.63 -20.48 2.30
N GLY A 138 0.38 -21.00 2.99
CA GLY A 138 1.78 -20.66 2.75
C GLY A 138 2.15 -19.26 3.24
N HIS A 139 3.41 -19.06 3.55
CA HIS A 139 3.95 -17.75 3.86
C HIS A 139 4.33 -17.00 2.58
N ALA A 140 4.23 -15.67 2.60
CA ALA A 140 4.66 -14.81 1.52
C ALA A 140 5.53 -13.67 2.03
N ARG A 141 6.59 -13.36 1.30
CA ARG A 141 7.41 -12.16 1.50
C ARG A 141 7.20 -11.25 0.29
N ILE A 142 6.52 -10.16 0.53
CA ILE A 142 6.17 -9.19 -0.51
C ILE A 142 7.15 -8.03 -0.44
N ALA A 143 7.67 -7.62 -1.59
CA ALA A 143 8.48 -6.41 -1.69
C ALA A 143 7.95 -5.55 -2.84
N VAL A 144 7.85 -4.24 -2.58
CA VAL A 144 7.48 -3.23 -3.57
C VAL A 144 8.58 -2.19 -3.59
N THR A 145 9.05 -1.86 -4.78
CA THR A 145 10.06 -0.83 -4.98
C THR A 145 9.49 0.24 -5.92
N TYR A 146 9.53 1.47 -5.47
CA TYR A 146 9.25 2.63 -6.29
C TYR A 146 10.57 3.29 -6.64
N THR A 147 10.76 3.61 -7.91
CA THR A 147 11.96 4.27 -8.41
C THR A 147 11.57 5.39 -9.33
N LEU A 148 12.00 6.60 -8.99
CA LEU A 148 11.80 7.78 -9.79
C LEU A 148 13.00 7.95 -10.72
N THR A 149 12.76 7.94 -12.03
CA THR A 149 13.79 8.11 -13.06
C THR A 149 13.36 9.21 -14.02
N GLY A 150 13.99 10.37 -13.93
CA GLY A 150 13.54 11.55 -14.66
C GLY A 150 12.10 11.91 -14.27
N LYS A 151 11.18 11.90 -15.25
CA LYS A 151 9.74 12.20 -15.03
C LYS A 151 8.87 10.94 -14.87
N ALA A 152 9.46 9.75 -14.71
CA ALA A 152 8.75 8.48 -14.59
C ALA A 152 8.92 7.86 -13.20
N LEU A 153 7.82 7.27 -12.70
CA LEU A 153 7.77 6.50 -11.47
C LEU A 153 7.40 5.06 -11.79
#